data_efa62b7b5b7ec8f573911d2c4a15c3e6
#
_entry.id   efa62b7b5b7ec8f573911d2c4a15c3e6
#
_cell.length_a   1.000
_cell.length_b   1.000
_cell.length_c   1.000
_cell.angle_alpha   90.00
_cell.angle_beta   90.00
_cell.angle_gamma   90.00
#
_symmetry.space_group_name_H-M   'P 1'
#
loop_
_entity.id
_entity.type
_entity.pdbx_description
1 polymer ?
#
loop_
_entity_poly.entity_id
_entity_poly.type
_entity_poly.pdbx_seq_one_letter_code
_entity_poly.pdbx_strand_id
1 'polypeptide(L)'
;MKLYHHAGNIKAGLFILGVALVIGLLAYTQLLVNNLREDNREIVRLYASLIANVVKEDNDQNLDFIFENIIQKVKFPLIQTDTENNVQMWKNLPDNIETDEQINRFMRICDKNNNPIALTYENEKIGKITFGYLHYGDSALISKLQVWSYIEIIAIGFFIFLGFSGFSFIRNNEKKHIWVGMARET
;
A
#
# COMPACT_ATOMS: atom_id res chain seq x y z
N MET A 1 31.94 -36.59 -20.10
CA MET A 1 31.17 -36.72 -18.85
C MET A 1 31.06 -35.44 -17.98
N LYS A 2 31.63 -34.30 -18.38
CA LYS A 2 31.62 -33.04 -17.59
C LYS A 2 30.42 -32.11 -17.85
N LEU A 3 29.69 -32.30 -18.92
CA LEU A 3 28.53 -31.42 -19.30
C LEU A 3 27.27 -31.61 -18.46
N TYR A 4 27.06 -32.77 -17.85
CA TYR A 4 25.86 -33.06 -17.04
C TYR A 4 25.84 -32.35 -15.67
N HIS A 5 26.99 -32.12 -15.04
CA HIS A 5 27.07 -31.39 -13.77
C HIS A 5 26.78 -29.89 -13.93
N HIS A 6 27.06 -29.31 -15.09
CA HIS A 6 26.80 -27.89 -15.37
C HIS A 6 25.33 -27.62 -15.64
N ALA A 7 24.57 -28.57 -16.21
CA ALA A 7 23.13 -28.41 -16.48
C ALA A 7 22.30 -28.29 -15.22
N GLY A 8 22.63 -29.00 -14.14
CA GLY A 8 21.96 -28.87 -12.84
C GLY A 8 22.20 -27.53 -12.19
N ASN A 9 23.41 -27.03 -12.20
CA ASN A 9 23.78 -25.73 -11.63
C ASN A 9 23.18 -24.56 -12.40
N ILE A 10 23.05 -24.65 -13.72
CA ILE A 10 22.40 -23.63 -14.55
C ILE A 10 20.92 -23.55 -14.23
N LYS A 11 20.22 -24.69 -14.10
CA LYS A 11 18.81 -24.72 -13.73
C LYS A 11 18.56 -24.13 -12.33
N ALA A 12 19.41 -24.50 -11.35
CA ALA A 12 19.35 -23.92 -10.01
C ALA A 12 19.64 -22.42 -10.03
N GLY A 13 20.61 -21.96 -10.79
CA GLY A 13 20.93 -20.55 -10.97
C GLY A 13 19.78 -19.74 -11.57
N LEU A 14 19.13 -20.25 -12.62
CA LEU A 14 17.95 -19.64 -13.23
C LEU A 14 16.77 -19.57 -12.26
N PHE A 15 16.56 -20.60 -11.45
CA PHE A 15 15.53 -20.61 -10.43
C PHE A 15 15.75 -19.52 -9.37
N ILE A 16 16.99 -19.45 -8.84
CA ILE A 16 17.39 -18.41 -7.86
C ILE A 16 17.23 -17.01 -8.46
N LEU A 17 17.65 -16.83 -9.71
CA LEU A 17 17.50 -15.55 -10.42
C LEU A 17 16.03 -15.16 -10.55
N GLY A 18 15.15 -16.11 -10.91
CA GLY A 18 13.72 -15.88 -10.99
C GLY A 18 13.12 -15.44 -9.65
N VAL A 19 13.45 -16.12 -8.56
CA VAL A 19 13.01 -15.74 -7.19
C VAL A 19 13.53 -14.35 -6.82
N ALA A 20 14.81 -14.06 -7.10
CA ALA A 20 15.40 -12.77 -6.80
C ALA A 20 14.73 -11.62 -7.56
N LEU A 21 14.36 -11.81 -8.83
CA LEU A 21 13.63 -10.83 -9.63
C LEU A 21 12.25 -10.53 -9.04
N VAL A 22 11.49 -11.55 -8.62
CA VAL A 22 10.15 -11.35 -8.04
C VAL A 22 10.24 -10.66 -6.68
N ILE A 23 11.23 -11.02 -5.84
CA ILE A 23 11.49 -10.31 -4.57
C ILE A 23 11.87 -8.84 -4.84
N GLY A 24 12.67 -8.57 -5.85
CA GLY A 24 13.04 -7.21 -6.26
C GLY A 24 11.83 -6.41 -6.71
N LEU A 25 10.92 -7.02 -7.48
CA LEU A 25 9.67 -6.39 -7.91
C LEU A 25 8.78 -6.06 -6.71
N LEU A 26 8.61 -6.98 -5.77
CA LEU A 26 7.84 -6.76 -4.54
C LEU A 26 8.42 -5.59 -3.72
N ALA A 27 9.73 -5.55 -3.54
CA ALA A 27 10.40 -4.46 -2.83
C ALA A 27 10.18 -3.11 -3.53
N TYR A 28 10.23 -3.09 -4.85
CA TYR A 28 9.98 -1.89 -5.66
C TYR A 28 8.52 -1.43 -5.55
N THR A 29 7.56 -2.35 -5.60
CA THR A 29 6.13 -2.03 -5.41
C THR A 29 5.87 -1.42 -4.03
N GLN A 30 6.48 -1.96 -2.97
CA GLN A 30 6.38 -1.39 -1.62
C GLN A 30 6.98 0.01 -1.52
N LEU A 31 8.11 0.25 -2.17
CA LEU A 31 8.73 1.57 -2.22
C LEU A 31 7.82 2.59 -2.93
N LEU A 32 7.20 2.20 -4.05
CA LEU A 32 6.22 3.04 -4.75
C LEU A 32 5.01 3.39 -3.87
N VAL A 33 4.45 2.41 -3.16
CA VAL A 33 3.33 2.63 -2.23
C VAL A 33 3.70 3.65 -1.15
N ASN A 34 4.89 3.52 -0.56
CA ASN A 34 5.35 4.43 0.48
C ASN A 34 5.58 5.86 -0.05
N ASN A 35 6.15 6.00 -1.24
CA ASN A 35 6.33 7.31 -1.88
C ASN A 35 4.99 7.98 -2.18
N LEU A 36 4.04 7.23 -2.75
CA LEU A 36 2.69 7.75 -3.03
C LEU A 36 1.92 8.16 -1.76
N ARG A 37 2.14 7.46 -0.65
CA ARG A 37 1.57 7.86 0.65
C ARG A 37 2.17 9.17 1.16
N GLU A 38 3.47 9.34 1.02
CA GLU A 38 4.11 10.60 1.44
C GLU A 38 3.67 11.76 0.55
N ASP A 39 3.54 11.57 -0.77
CA ASP A 39 2.98 12.57 -1.67
C ASP A 39 1.54 12.97 -1.25
N ASN A 40 0.68 11.98 -0.96
CA ASN A 40 -0.67 12.25 -0.45
C ASN A 40 -0.64 13.03 0.87
N ARG A 41 0.28 12.68 1.78
CA ARG A 41 0.45 13.35 3.07
C ARG A 41 0.86 14.81 2.92
N GLU A 42 1.76 15.11 1.98
CA GLU A 42 2.15 16.50 1.69
C GLU A 42 0.98 17.32 1.15
N ILE A 43 0.16 16.74 0.28
CA ILE A 43 -1.07 17.35 -0.22
C ILE A 43 -2.04 17.65 0.95
N VAL A 44 -2.24 16.69 1.86
CA VAL A 44 -3.13 16.89 3.03
C VAL A 44 -2.58 17.96 3.97
N ARG A 45 -1.26 18.01 4.18
CA ARG A 45 -0.61 19.10 4.96
C ARG A 45 -0.85 20.47 4.34
N LEU A 46 -0.75 20.56 3.02
CA LEU A 46 -1.05 21.80 2.31
C LEU A 46 -2.51 22.21 2.54
N TYR A 47 -3.47 21.28 2.42
CA TYR A 47 -4.87 21.57 2.69
C TYR A 47 -5.13 21.97 4.13
N ALA A 48 -4.51 21.28 5.10
CA ALA A 48 -4.62 21.65 6.50
C ALA A 48 -4.13 23.08 6.74
N SER A 49 -3.04 23.50 6.11
CA SER A 49 -2.52 24.86 6.22
C SER A 49 -3.43 25.90 5.57
N LEU A 50 -4.03 25.58 4.41
CA LEU A 50 -4.97 26.48 3.74
C LEU A 50 -6.24 26.66 4.55
N ILE A 51 -6.84 25.60 5.08
CA ILE A 51 -8.02 25.66 5.94
C ILE A 51 -7.72 26.46 7.20
N ALA A 52 -6.55 26.24 7.82
CA ALA A 52 -6.13 26.96 9.01
C ALA A 52 -5.99 28.47 8.78
N ASN A 53 -5.45 28.87 7.60
CA ASN A 53 -5.30 30.29 7.26
C ASN A 53 -6.66 30.97 7.06
N VAL A 54 -7.61 30.29 6.43
CA VAL A 54 -8.95 30.88 6.21
C VAL A 54 -9.74 30.99 7.51
N VAL A 55 -9.65 30.00 8.39
CA VAL A 55 -10.25 30.09 9.73
C VAL A 55 -9.66 31.24 10.55
N LYS A 56 -8.37 31.52 10.38
CA LYS A 56 -7.70 32.67 11.04
C LYS A 56 -8.23 34.01 10.54
N GLU A 57 -8.55 34.13 9.25
CA GLU A 57 -9.00 35.38 8.61
C GLU A 57 -10.51 35.66 8.78
N ASP A 58 -11.27 34.73 9.38
CA ASP A 58 -12.72 34.80 9.57
C ASP A 58 -13.49 35.15 8.28
N ASN A 59 -13.08 34.57 7.16
CA ASN A 59 -13.57 34.88 5.82
C ASN A 59 -14.26 33.65 5.18
N ASP A 60 -15.56 33.53 5.39
CA ASP A 60 -16.39 32.44 4.90
C ASP A 60 -16.33 32.25 3.37
N GLN A 61 -16.18 33.32 2.59
CA GLN A 61 -16.10 33.22 1.12
C GLN A 61 -14.86 32.49 0.62
N ASN A 62 -13.77 32.57 1.37
CA ASN A 62 -12.54 31.84 1.04
C ASN A 62 -12.64 30.36 1.42
N LEU A 63 -13.44 29.99 2.41
CA LEU A 63 -13.72 28.58 2.76
C LEU A 63 -14.44 27.86 1.63
N ASP A 64 -15.50 28.44 1.08
CA ASP A 64 -16.24 27.86 -0.04
C ASP A 64 -15.35 27.69 -1.27
N PHE A 65 -14.52 28.69 -1.57
CA PHE A 65 -13.57 28.63 -2.69
C PHE A 65 -12.54 27.49 -2.53
N ILE A 66 -11.96 27.31 -1.34
CA ILE A 66 -11.01 26.24 -1.05
C ILE A 66 -11.72 24.91 -1.16
N PHE A 67 -12.93 24.82 -0.62
CA PHE A 67 -13.72 23.60 -0.64
C PHE A 67 -14.06 23.16 -2.05
N GLU A 68 -14.63 24.06 -2.86
CA GLU A 68 -15.06 23.73 -4.22
C GLU A 68 -13.89 23.52 -5.20
N ASN A 69 -12.84 24.29 -5.11
CA ASN A 69 -11.79 24.27 -6.12
C ASN A 69 -10.57 23.40 -5.76
N ILE A 70 -10.34 23.18 -4.49
CA ILE A 70 -9.15 22.45 -4.02
C ILE A 70 -9.54 21.08 -3.49
N ILE A 71 -10.44 21.01 -2.52
CA ILE A 71 -10.84 19.74 -1.91
C ILE A 71 -11.60 18.86 -2.90
N GLN A 72 -12.34 19.46 -3.84
CA GLN A 72 -13.03 18.70 -4.89
C GLN A 72 -12.10 17.93 -5.83
N LYS A 73 -10.84 18.34 -5.98
CA LYS A 73 -9.86 17.68 -6.85
C LYS A 73 -9.13 16.51 -6.19
N VAL A 74 -9.29 16.34 -4.90
CA VAL A 74 -8.71 15.20 -4.17
C VAL A 74 -9.32 13.89 -4.65
N LYS A 75 -8.47 12.88 -4.88
CA LYS A 75 -8.86 11.56 -5.38
C LYS A 75 -8.74 10.45 -4.32
N PHE A 76 -8.52 10.81 -3.07
CA PHE A 76 -8.46 9.90 -1.94
C PHE A 76 -9.49 10.28 -0.87
N PRO A 77 -9.89 9.34 0.00
CA PRO A 77 -10.83 9.63 1.09
C PRO A 77 -10.28 10.67 2.04
N LEU A 78 -11.11 11.64 2.40
CA LEU A 78 -10.78 12.71 3.34
C LEU A 78 -11.93 12.88 4.32
N ILE A 79 -11.62 12.99 5.62
CA ILE A 79 -12.58 13.19 6.71
C ILE A 79 -12.03 14.28 7.62
N GLN A 80 -12.80 15.33 7.85
CA GLN A 80 -12.50 16.37 8.81
C GLN A 80 -13.28 16.13 10.09
N THR A 81 -12.59 16.23 11.23
CA THR A 81 -13.22 16.14 12.56
C THR A 81 -12.92 17.38 13.38
N ASP A 82 -13.72 17.61 14.42
CA ASP A 82 -13.37 18.52 15.49
C ASP A 82 -12.32 17.94 16.45
N THR A 83 -12.03 18.63 17.54
CA THR A 83 -11.09 18.18 18.58
C THR A 83 -11.59 16.98 19.38
N GLU A 84 -12.89 16.69 19.35
CA GLU A 84 -13.52 15.54 20.03
C GLU A 84 -13.67 14.33 19.10
N ASN A 85 -13.13 14.40 17.86
CA ASN A 85 -13.27 13.42 16.79
C ASN A 85 -14.71 13.26 16.25
N ASN A 86 -15.57 14.26 16.41
CA ASN A 86 -16.86 14.26 15.72
C ASN A 86 -16.66 14.64 14.27
N VAL A 87 -17.23 13.87 13.36
CA VAL A 87 -17.13 14.11 11.91
C VAL A 87 -17.89 15.38 11.54
N GLN A 88 -17.19 16.34 10.95
CA GLN A 88 -17.77 17.60 10.46
C GLN A 88 -18.04 17.54 8.96
N MET A 89 -17.14 16.87 8.23
CA MET A 89 -17.17 16.84 6.79
C MET A 89 -16.41 15.63 6.26
N TRP A 90 -16.82 15.13 5.12
CA TRP A 90 -16.10 14.02 4.46
C TRP A 90 -16.19 14.11 2.93
N LYS A 91 -15.23 13.47 2.24
CA LYS A 91 -15.19 13.38 0.80
C LYS A 91 -14.56 12.07 0.31
N ASN A 92 -14.98 11.63 -0.87
CA ASN A 92 -14.47 10.43 -1.57
C ASN A 92 -14.51 9.17 -0.71
N LEU A 93 -15.49 9.05 0.17
CA LEU A 93 -15.72 7.78 0.86
C LEU A 93 -16.20 6.71 -0.13
N PRO A 94 -15.93 5.43 0.13
CA PRO A 94 -16.52 4.32 -0.62
C PRO A 94 -18.06 4.37 -0.60
N ASP A 95 -18.69 4.01 -1.71
CA ASP A 95 -20.16 4.09 -1.91
C ASP A 95 -20.98 3.27 -0.90
N ASN A 96 -20.35 2.33 -0.22
CA ASN A 96 -20.99 1.49 0.81
C ASN A 96 -20.96 2.10 2.22
N ILE A 97 -20.51 3.34 2.39
CA ILE A 97 -20.41 4.06 3.66
C ILE A 97 -21.42 5.20 3.66
N GLU A 98 -22.51 5.03 4.39
CA GLU A 98 -23.62 6.00 4.44
C GLU A 98 -23.93 6.49 5.87
N THR A 99 -23.57 5.71 6.90
CA THR A 99 -23.89 6.05 8.29
C THR A 99 -22.67 6.58 9.04
N ASP A 100 -22.92 7.44 10.05
CA ASP A 100 -21.86 8.02 10.88
C ASP A 100 -21.00 6.95 11.58
N GLU A 101 -21.62 5.83 11.97
CA GLU A 101 -20.89 4.72 12.56
C GLU A 101 -19.92 4.06 11.57
N GLN A 102 -20.35 3.91 10.31
CA GLN A 102 -19.51 3.39 9.23
C GLN A 102 -18.38 4.36 8.89
N ILE A 103 -18.64 5.67 8.87
CA ILE A 103 -17.64 6.72 8.67
C ILE A 103 -16.57 6.65 9.77
N ASN A 104 -17.00 6.58 11.03
CA ASN A 104 -16.09 6.47 12.17
C ASN A 104 -15.24 5.19 12.14
N ARG A 105 -15.83 4.07 11.70
CA ARG A 105 -15.09 2.82 11.50
C ARG A 105 -14.07 2.93 10.38
N PHE A 106 -14.44 3.55 9.26
CA PHE A 106 -13.57 3.78 8.13
C PHE A 106 -12.41 4.73 8.47
N MET A 107 -12.69 5.81 9.19
CA MET A 107 -11.69 6.74 9.72
C MET A 107 -10.60 6.01 10.52
N ARG A 108 -10.98 5.11 11.42
CA ARG A 108 -10.01 4.30 12.18
C ARG A 108 -9.17 3.37 11.29
N ILE A 109 -9.72 2.93 10.16
CA ILE A 109 -8.95 2.14 9.18
C ILE A 109 -7.93 3.03 8.47
N CYS A 110 -8.33 4.24 8.09
CA CYS A 110 -7.43 5.23 7.50
C CYS A 110 -6.26 5.57 8.44
N ASP A 111 -6.55 5.80 9.71
CA ASP A 111 -5.57 6.18 10.74
C ASP A 111 -4.52 5.10 11.04
N LYS A 112 -4.81 3.83 10.71
CA LYS A 112 -3.81 2.75 10.82
C LYS A 112 -2.66 2.88 9.83
N ASN A 113 -2.94 3.45 8.67
CA ASN A 113 -1.98 3.58 7.58
C ASN A 113 -1.43 5.00 7.45
N ASN A 114 -2.24 6.00 7.82
CA ASN A 114 -1.95 7.41 7.62
C ASN A 114 -2.28 8.19 8.89
N ASN A 115 -1.28 8.76 9.55
CA ASN A 115 -1.51 9.56 10.74
C ASN A 115 -2.32 10.83 10.41
N PRO A 116 -3.37 11.16 11.16
CA PRO A 116 -4.16 12.35 10.95
C PRO A 116 -3.31 13.62 11.10
N ILE A 117 -3.69 14.66 10.39
CA ILE A 117 -3.00 15.96 10.41
C ILE A 117 -3.85 16.95 11.19
N ALA A 118 -3.24 17.57 12.23
CA ALA A 118 -3.92 18.54 13.05
C ALA A 118 -4.16 19.84 12.27
N LEU A 119 -5.38 20.35 12.33
CA LEU A 119 -5.76 21.66 11.83
C LEU A 119 -5.44 22.71 12.89
N THR A 120 -4.39 23.47 12.67
CA THR A 120 -3.86 24.42 13.67
C THR A 120 -3.57 25.76 13.04
N TYR A 121 -3.97 26.82 13.74
CA TYR A 121 -3.57 28.18 13.39
C TYR A 121 -2.88 28.89 14.57
N GLU A 122 -2.11 29.90 14.27
CA GLU A 122 -1.37 30.67 15.28
C GLU A 122 -2.17 31.93 15.63
N ASN A 123 -2.55 32.02 16.90
CA ASN A 123 -3.20 33.20 17.46
C ASN A 123 -2.17 34.02 18.24
N GLU A 124 -2.10 35.33 17.99
CA GLU A 124 -1.09 36.24 18.59
C GLU A 124 -1.12 36.29 20.11
N LYS A 125 -2.29 36.00 20.74
CA LYS A 125 -2.46 36.08 22.19
C LYS A 125 -2.35 34.74 22.92
N ILE A 126 -2.73 33.63 22.26
CA ILE A 126 -2.90 32.31 22.90
C ILE A 126 -1.87 31.30 22.35
N GLY A 127 -1.20 31.64 21.23
CA GLY A 127 -0.26 30.73 20.57
C GLY A 127 -0.97 29.78 19.60
N LYS A 128 -0.46 28.57 19.47
CA LYS A 128 -0.96 27.57 18.51
C LYS A 128 -2.26 26.92 19.01
N ILE A 129 -3.34 27.11 18.26
CA ILE A 129 -4.67 26.55 18.55
C ILE A 129 -4.97 25.44 17.55
N THR A 130 -5.32 24.26 18.06
CA THR A 130 -5.85 23.14 17.26
C THR A 130 -7.36 23.16 17.32
N PHE A 131 -8.05 23.17 16.18
CA PHE A 131 -9.50 23.21 16.10
C PHE A 131 -10.10 21.94 15.47
N GLY A 132 -9.27 21.00 15.04
CA GLY A 132 -9.72 19.73 14.49
C GLY A 132 -8.59 18.91 13.89
N TYR A 133 -8.98 17.83 13.21
CA TYR A 133 -8.05 16.92 12.55
C TYR A 133 -8.53 16.59 11.14
N LEU A 134 -7.58 16.35 10.25
CA LEU A 134 -7.82 15.92 8.89
C LEU A 134 -7.33 14.48 8.76
N HIS A 135 -8.26 13.53 8.67
CA HIS A 135 -8.01 12.12 8.46
C HIS A 135 -8.06 11.83 6.95
N TYR A 136 -7.19 10.97 6.46
CA TYR A 136 -7.15 10.65 5.04
C TYR A 136 -6.82 9.19 4.79
N GLY A 137 -7.40 8.65 3.73
CA GLY A 137 -7.19 7.28 3.30
C GLY A 137 -6.21 7.15 2.14
N ASP A 138 -5.86 5.91 1.82
CA ASP A 138 -5.09 5.60 0.63
C ASP A 138 -5.92 5.87 -0.64
N SER A 139 -5.28 6.38 -1.69
CA SER A 139 -5.94 6.56 -2.98
C SER A 139 -6.25 5.20 -3.62
N ALA A 140 -7.19 5.19 -4.59
CA ALA A 140 -7.53 3.98 -5.33
C ALA A 140 -6.31 3.33 -6.00
N LEU A 141 -5.32 4.13 -6.40
CA LEU A 141 -4.07 3.64 -6.97
C LEU A 141 -3.23 2.88 -5.91
N ILE A 142 -3.05 3.45 -4.72
CA ILE A 142 -2.33 2.82 -3.62
C ILE A 142 -3.01 1.51 -3.23
N SER A 143 -4.34 1.51 -3.08
CA SER A 143 -5.11 0.31 -2.76
C SER A 143 -4.94 -0.79 -3.82
N LYS A 144 -4.93 -0.44 -5.10
CA LYS A 144 -4.64 -1.39 -6.19
C LYS A 144 -3.23 -1.95 -6.10
N LEU A 145 -2.21 -1.12 -5.87
CA LEU A 145 -0.83 -1.57 -5.72
C LEU A 145 -0.65 -2.52 -4.54
N GLN A 146 -1.35 -2.29 -3.43
CA GLN A 146 -1.34 -3.22 -2.29
C GLN A 146 -1.92 -4.58 -2.65
N VAL A 147 -3.05 -4.62 -3.38
CA VAL A 147 -3.62 -5.89 -3.85
C VAL A 147 -2.64 -6.61 -4.77
N TRP A 148 -1.95 -5.90 -5.67
CA TRP A 148 -0.92 -6.48 -6.53
C TRP A 148 0.22 -7.09 -5.72
N SER A 149 0.67 -6.46 -4.63
CA SER A 149 1.69 -7.02 -3.74
C SER A 149 1.28 -8.38 -3.15
N TYR A 150 0.01 -8.58 -2.79
CA TYR A 150 -0.48 -9.90 -2.34
C TYR A 150 -0.45 -10.94 -3.45
N ILE A 151 -0.80 -10.57 -4.68
CA ILE A 151 -0.73 -11.45 -5.85
C ILE A 151 0.73 -11.86 -6.12
N GLU A 152 1.67 -10.93 -6.00
CA GLU A 152 3.11 -11.21 -6.14
C GLU A 152 3.60 -12.21 -5.10
N ILE A 153 3.18 -12.08 -3.82
CA ILE A 153 3.53 -13.03 -2.76
C ILE A 153 3.00 -14.44 -3.07
N ILE A 154 1.76 -14.55 -3.52
CA ILE A 154 1.16 -15.83 -3.92
C ILE A 154 1.92 -16.43 -5.11
N ALA A 155 2.27 -15.62 -6.10
CA ALA A 155 3.04 -16.04 -7.27
C ALA A 155 4.43 -16.58 -6.88
N ILE A 156 5.12 -15.92 -5.93
CA ILE A 156 6.41 -16.40 -5.38
C ILE A 156 6.23 -17.79 -4.75
N GLY A 157 5.23 -17.94 -3.87
CA GLY A 157 4.94 -19.20 -3.20
C GLY A 157 4.67 -20.33 -4.20
N PHE A 158 3.89 -20.06 -5.23
CA PHE A 158 3.58 -21.01 -6.29
C PHE A 158 4.83 -21.37 -7.12
N PHE A 159 5.67 -20.39 -7.45
CA PHE A 159 6.90 -20.61 -8.18
C PHE A 159 7.90 -21.47 -7.40
N ILE A 160 8.05 -21.23 -6.10
CA ILE A 160 8.88 -22.05 -5.20
C ILE A 160 8.32 -23.49 -5.13
N PHE A 161 7.01 -23.65 -5.01
CA PHE A 161 6.37 -24.96 -4.99
C PHE A 161 6.61 -25.74 -6.28
N LEU A 162 6.45 -25.09 -7.44
CA LEU A 162 6.74 -25.74 -8.74
C LEU A 162 8.21 -26.14 -8.86
N GLY A 163 9.13 -25.28 -8.42
CA GLY A 163 10.56 -25.60 -8.42
C GLY A 163 10.88 -26.81 -7.56
N PHE A 164 10.39 -26.85 -6.34
CA PHE A 164 10.55 -27.99 -5.43
C PHE A 164 9.97 -29.29 -5.99
N SER A 165 8.76 -29.21 -6.54
CA SER A 165 8.08 -30.36 -7.16
C SER A 165 8.87 -30.89 -8.36
N GLY A 166 9.36 -29.99 -9.22
CA GLY A 166 10.17 -30.34 -10.38
C GLY A 166 11.49 -31.03 -9.98
N PHE A 167 12.21 -30.49 -8.98
CA PHE A 167 13.40 -31.13 -8.46
C PHE A 167 13.14 -32.51 -7.86
N SER A 168 12.05 -32.65 -7.11
CA SER A 168 11.65 -33.93 -6.51
C SER A 168 11.33 -34.98 -7.57
N PHE A 169 10.62 -34.58 -8.62
CA PHE A 169 10.26 -35.45 -9.73
C PHE A 169 11.51 -35.95 -10.50
N ILE A 170 12.44 -35.07 -10.81
CA ILE A 170 13.69 -35.41 -11.49
C ILE A 170 14.50 -36.40 -10.65
N ARG A 171 14.66 -36.13 -9.35
CA ARG A 171 15.40 -37.01 -8.43
C ARG A 171 14.79 -38.39 -8.30
N ASN A 172 13.47 -38.51 -8.33
CA ASN A 172 12.77 -39.79 -8.26
C ASN A 172 12.91 -40.60 -9.57
N ASN A 173 12.94 -39.92 -10.73
CA ASN A 173 13.15 -40.59 -12.01
C ASN A 173 14.58 -41.08 -12.16
N GLU A 174 15.59 -40.33 -11.74
CA GLU A 174 16.98 -40.77 -11.77
C GLU A 174 17.24 -42.05 -10.95
N LYS A 175 16.61 -42.15 -9.76
CA LYS A 175 16.68 -43.37 -8.95
C LYS A 175 16.10 -44.58 -9.65
N LYS A 176 14.97 -44.43 -10.38
CA LYS A 176 14.37 -45.55 -11.13
C LYS A 176 15.25 -46.05 -12.27
N HIS A 177 15.94 -45.15 -12.97
CA HIS A 177 16.86 -45.51 -14.06
C HIS A 177 18.09 -46.28 -13.57
N ILE A 178 18.60 -45.97 -12.39
CA ILE A 178 19.75 -46.68 -11.79
C ILE A 178 19.35 -48.14 -11.42
N TRP A 179 18.14 -48.33 -10.88
CA TRP A 179 17.63 -49.64 -10.51
C TRP A 179 17.39 -50.55 -11.74
N VAL A 180 16.87 -50.00 -12.82
CA VAL A 180 16.66 -50.72 -14.08
C VAL A 180 17.97 -51.11 -14.74
N GLY A 181 19.01 -50.25 -14.65
CA GLY A 181 20.38 -50.58 -15.15
C GLY A 181 21.03 -51.72 -14.40
N MET A 182 20.96 -51.77 -13.07
CA MET A 182 21.50 -52.87 -12.26
C MET A 182 20.80 -54.19 -12.43
N ALA A 183 19.47 -54.18 -12.67
CA ALA A 183 18.69 -55.39 -12.88
C ALA A 183 18.93 -56.07 -14.25
N ARG A 184 19.65 -55.41 -15.17
CA ARG A 184 19.94 -55.90 -16.50
C ARG A 184 21.35 -56.54 -16.63
N GLU A 185 22.21 -56.35 -15.60
CA GLU A 185 23.56 -56.91 -15.54
C GLU A 185 23.67 -58.22 -14.70
N THR A 186 22.57 -58.67 -14.15
CA THR A 186 22.44 -60.00 -13.49
C THR A 186 21.59 -60.93 -14.34
#